data_57e541e2757668caa98a89901c708d35
#
_entry.id   57e541e2757668caa98a89901c708d35
#
_cell.length_a   1.000
_cell.length_b   1.000
_cell.length_c   1.000
_cell.angle_alpha   90.00
_cell.angle_beta   90.00
_cell.angle_gamma   90.00
#
_symmetry.space_group_name_H-M   'P 1'
#
loop_
_entity.id
_entity.type
_entity.pdbx_description
1 polymer ?
#
loop_
_entity_poly.entity_id
_entity_poly.type
_entity_poly.pdbx_seq_one_letter_code
_entity_poly.pdbx_strand_id
1 'polypeptide(L)'
;GKVIQVLTMDNDKMLNADGVEDETVGQQWLETHNNWPAQMWIQTSYNTRNNKHGSGDDSKAFRGNYAGIGYIWDEDNQIFWPKKPYASWVKNTTDARWQSPIGDAPALTAEQEAQNQANTNNWTYNWNESGQSWDLTDTLA
;
A
#
# COMPACT_ATOMS: atom_id res chain seq x y z
N GLY A 1 -12.84 -3.04 -7.20
CA GLY A 1 -13.80 -3.07 -6.08
C GLY A 1 -13.17 -2.57 -4.78
N LYS A 2 -14.01 -2.34 -3.79
CA LYS A 2 -13.57 -1.88 -2.46
C LYS A 2 -13.39 -3.07 -1.52
N VAL A 3 -12.27 -3.09 -0.80
CA VAL A 3 -12.00 -4.12 0.22
C VAL A 3 -12.90 -3.88 1.44
N ILE A 4 -13.71 -4.86 1.77
CA ILE A 4 -14.65 -4.80 2.92
C ILE A 4 -14.25 -5.71 4.07
N GLN A 5 -13.39 -6.69 3.81
CA GLN A 5 -12.89 -7.63 4.80
C GLN A 5 -11.49 -8.11 4.38
N VAL A 6 -10.64 -8.31 5.35
CA VAL A 6 -9.33 -8.97 5.17
C VAL A 6 -9.22 -10.07 6.21
N LEU A 7 -8.81 -11.26 5.77
CA LEU A 7 -8.58 -12.37 6.68
C LEU A 7 -7.29 -13.11 6.30
N THR A 8 -6.74 -13.82 7.27
CA THR A 8 -5.65 -14.74 7.06
C THR A 8 -6.19 -16.16 6.89
N MET A 9 -5.48 -16.96 6.13
CA MET A 9 -5.84 -18.35 5.87
C MET A 9 -4.59 -19.22 5.93
N ASP A 10 -4.73 -20.43 6.43
CA ASP A 10 -3.63 -21.38 6.45
C ASP A 10 -3.21 -21.75 5.03
N ASN A 11 -1.92 -21.81 4.77
CA ASN A 11 -1.38 -22.07 3.45
C ASN A 11 -1.88 -23.41 2.86
N ASP A 12 -2.10 -24.41 3.70
CA ASP A 12 -2.60 -25.74 3.27
C ASP A 12 -3.98 -25.68 2.62
N LYS A 13 -4.78 -24.62 2.87
CA LYS A 13 -6.08 -24.40 2.24
C LYS A 13 -5.99 -23.83 0.82
N MET A 14 -4.81 -23.40 0.42
CA MET A 14 -4.56 -22.81 -0.90
C MET A 14 -3.73 -23.69 -1.83
N LEU A 15 -3.39 -24.90 -1.43
CA LEU A 15 -2.55 -25.78 -2.24
C LEU A 15 -3.37 -26.53 -3.29
N ASN A 16 -2.88 -26.52 -4.53
CA ASN A 16 -3.42 -27.36 -5.60
C ASN A 16 -2.93 -28.82 -5.47
N ALA A 17 -3.29 -29.67 -6.43
CA ALA A 17 -2.92 -31.09 -6.44
C ALA A 17 -1.40 -31.32 -6.45
N ASP A 18 -0.62 -30.36 -6.95
CA ASP A 18 0.84 -30.43 -6.99
C ASP A 18 1.51 -29.84 -5.72
N GLY A 19 0.72 -29.45 -4.73
CA GLY A 19 1.22 -28.85 -3.49
C GLY A 19 1.71 -27.41 -3.66
N VAL A 20 1.28 -26.71 -4.72
CA VAL A 20 1.64 -25.32 -5.03
C VAL A 20 0.49 -24.42 -4.65
N GLU A 21 0.81 -23.24 -4.09
CA GLU A 21 -0.16 -22.23 -3.74
C GLU A 21 -0.93 -21.74 -4.98
N ASP A 22 -2.25 -21.76 -4.90
CA ASP A 22 -3.16 -21.41 -5.99
C ASP A 22 -4.33 -20.61 -5.46
N GLU A 23 -4.47 -19.37 -5.93
CA GLU A 23 -5.54 -18.45 -5.52
C GLU A 23 -6.93 -19.06 -5.75
N THR A 24 -7.14 -19.76 -6.85
CA THR A 24 -8.43 -20.37 -7.18
C THR A 24 -8.85 -21.38 -6.12
N VAL A 25 -7.91 -22.19 -5.63
CA VAL A 25 -8.15 -23.16 -4.56
C VAL A 25 -8.58 -22.43 -3.27
N GLY A 26 -7.88 -21.37 -2.91
CA GLY A 26 -8.22 -20.56 -1.74
C GLY A 26 -9.58 -19.89 -1.87
N GLN A 27 -9.89 -19.33 -3.03
CA GLN A 27 -11.19 -18.71 -3.31
C GLN A 27 -12.35 -19.71 -3.16
N GLN A 28 -12.19 -20.93 -3.66
CA GLN A 28 -13.20 -21.98 -3.54
C GLN A 28 -13.38 -22.45 -2.09
N TRP A 29 -12.29 -22.54 -1.35
CA TRP A 29 -12.36 -22.86 0.07
C TRP A 29 -13.12 -21.79 0.85
N LEU A 30 -12.86 -20.52 0.56
CA LEU A 30 -13.54 -19.39 1.19
C LEU A 30 -15.01 -19.29 0.80
N GLU A 31 -15.37 -19.57 -0.43
CA GLU A 31 -16.78 -19.65 -0.86
C GLU A 31 -17.54 -20.69 -0.01
N THR A 32 -16.94 -21.85 0.20
CA THR A 32 -17.55 -22.92 0.97
C THR A 32 -17.70 -22.58 2.46
N HIS A 33 -16.71 -21.87 3.04
CA HIS A 33 -16.64 -21.67 4.50
C HIS A 33 -17.07 -20.29 4.97
N ASN A 34 -17.19 -19.30 4.07
CA ASN A 34 -17.51 -17.90 4.41
C ASN A 34 -18.73 -17.33 3.69
N ASN A 35 -19.46 -18.13 2.93
CA ASN A 35 -20.72 -17.77 2.24
C ASN A 35 -20.60 -16.58 1.24
N TRP A 36 -19.39 -16.20 0.84
CA TRP A 36 -19.17 -15.21 -0.21
C TRP A 36 -18.73 -15.93 -1.49
N PRO A 37 -19.23 -15.51 -2.67
CA PRO A 37 -18.80 -16.10 -3.94
C PRO A 37 -17.29 -16.07 -4.13
N ALA A 38 -16.73 -17.11 -4.74
CA ALA A 38 -15.27 -17.26 -4.95
C ALA A 38 -14.65 -16.03 -5.58
N GLN A 39 -15.28 -15.43 -6.60
CA GLN A 39 -14.77 -14.26 -7.30
C GLN A 39 -14.71 -12.98 -6.44
N MET A 40 -15.35 -12.97 -5.28
CA MET A 40 -15.28 -11.84 -4.34
C MET A 40 -14.01 -11.85 -3.49
N TRP A 41 -13.24 -12.93 -3.52
CA TRP A 41 -12.02 -13.10 -2.76
C TRP A 41 -10.81 -12.87 -3.65
N ILE A 42 -9.94 -11.96 -3.24
CA ILE A 42 -8.70 -11.62 -3.95
C ILE A 42 -7.53 -11.82 -3.00
N GLN A 43 -6.55 -12.61 -3.42
CA GLN A 43 -5.37 -12.87 -2.61
C GLN A 43 -4.54 -11.60 -2.42
N THR A 44 -4.03 -11.43 -1.21
CA THR A 44 -3.08 -10.37 -0.84
C THR A 44 -1.93 -10.97 -0.04
N SER A 45 -0.85 -10.23 0.13
CA SER A 45 0.30 -10.66 0.93
C SER A 45 0.63 -9.64 2.00
N TYR A 46 0.61 -10.05 3.27
CA TYR A 46 0.97 -9.18 4.39
C TYR A 46 2.44 -8.78 4.44
N ASN A 47 3.28 -9.39 3.59
CA ASN A 47 4.71 -9.06 3.48
C ASN A 47 5.01 -8.00 2.41
N THR A 48 3.99 -7.50 1.70
CA THR A 48 4.17 -6.58 0.58
C THR A 48 3.68 -5.19 0.92
N ARG A 49 4.50 -4.18 0.63
CA ARG A 49 4.15 -2.77 0.72
C ARG A 49 4.96 -1.96 -0.29
N ASN A 50 4.29 -1.08 -1.02
CA ASN A 50 4.91 -0.22 -2.05
C ASN A 50 5.75 -1.02 -3.06
N ASN A 51 5.23 -2.16 -3.49
CA ASN A 51 5.92 -3.12 -4.37
C ASN A 51 7.24 -3.67 -3.81
N LYS A 52 7.41 -3.63 -2.50
CA LYS A 52 8.57 -4.18 -1.81
C LYS A 52 8.14 -5.32 -0.88
N HIS A 53 9.01 -6.31 -0.72
CA HIS A 53 8.77 -7.44 0.15
C HIS A 53 9.59 -7.32 1.44
N GLY A 54 8.98 -7.69 2.58
CA GLY A 54 9.61 -7.57 3.89
C GLY A 54 10.90 -8.38 4.08
N SER A 55 11.14 -9.39 3.25
CA SER A 55 12.39 -10.16 3.26
C SER A 55 13.58 -9.43 2.60
N GLY A 56 13.32 -8.30 1.90
CA GLY A 56 14.31 -7.61 1.08
C GLY A 56 14.41 -8.11 -0.36
N ASP A 57 13.73 -9.21 -0.69
CA ASP A 57 13.63 -9.73 -2.04
C ASP A 57 12.33 -9.25 -2.71
N ASP A 58 12.43 -8.15 -3.42
CA ASP A 58 11.27 -7.48 -4.03
C ASP A 58 10.65 -8.28 -5.18
N SER A 59 11.32 -9.33 -5.69
CA SER A 59 10.72 -10.25 -6.65
C SER A 59 9.53 -11.04 -6.06
N LYS A 60 9.45 -11.10 -4.73
CA LYS A 60 8.35 -11.73 -3.98
C LYS A 60 7.21 -10.76 -3.66
N ALA A 61 7.36 -9.48 -4.00
CA ALA A 61 6.29 -8.50 -3.80
C ALA A 61 5.05 -8.92 -4.62
N PHE A 62 3.88 -8.82 -4.00
CA PHE A 62 2.65 -9.31 -4.57
C PHE A 62 1.53 -8.28 -4.48
N ARG A 63 1.02 -7.87 -5.65
CA ARG A 63 -0.12 -6.96 -5.78
C ARG A 63 0.01 -5.64 -5.03
N GLY A 64 1.21 -5.08 -5.04
CA GLY A 64 1.53 -3.73 -4.61
C GLY A 64 1.56 -3.52 -3.12
N ASN A 65 0.47 -3.80 -2.43
CA ASN A 65 0.32 -3.57 -1.00
C ASN A 65 -0.51 -4.66 -0.34
N TYR A 66 -0.20 -4.97 0.91
CA TYR A 66 -1.13 -5.72 1.75
C TYR A 66 -2.47 -4.98 1.83
N ALA A 67 -3.55 -5.66 1.50
CA ALA A 67 -4.87 -5.05 1.47
C ALA A 67 -5.33 -4.65 2.88
N GLY A 68 -5.92 -3.47 2.98
CA GLY A 68 -6.62 -3.01 4.17
C GLY A 68 -8.10 -2.77 3.88
N ILE A 69 -8.94 -2.81 4.91
CA ILE A 69 -10.35 -2.46 4.77
C ILE A 69 -10.46 -1.03 4.25
N GLY A 70 -11.27 -0.83 3.21
CA GLY A 70 -11.42 0.46 2.53
C GLY A 70 -10.46 0.69 1.36
N TYR A 71 -9.45 -0.16 1.18
CA TYR A 71 -8.59 -0.13 0.00
C TYR A 71 -9.40 -0.42 -1.26
N ILE A 72 -8.89 0.02 -2.40
CA ILE A 72 -9.47 -0.25 -3.71
C ILE A 72 -8.63 -1.28 -4.44
N TRP A 73 -9.25 -2.35 -4.90
CA TRP A 73 -8.62 -3.31 -5.80
C TRP A 73 -8.65 -2.78 -7.23
N ASP A 74 -7.47 -2.65 -7.81
CA ASP A 74 -7.23 -2.22 -9.19
C ASP A 74 -6.81 -3.44 -10.00
N GLU A 75 -7.75 -4.03 -10.72
CA GLU A 75 -7.51 -5.26 -11.47
C GLU A 75 -6.57 -5.03 -12.66
N ASP A 76 -6.67 -3.89 -13.32
CA ASP A 76 -5.83 -3.58 -14.48
C ASP A 76 -4.35 -3.50 -14.11
N ASN A 77 -4.03 -2.92 -12.97
CA ASN A 77 -2.65 -2.81 -12.48
C ASN A 77 -2.26 -3.91 -11.48
N GLN A 78 -3.20 -4.75 -11.07
CA GLN A 78 -3.00 -5.79 -10.03
C GLN A 78 -2.43 -5.20 -8.73
N ILE A 79 -3.05 -4.11 -8.24
CA ILE A 79 -2.60 -3.37 -7.05
C ILE A 79 -3.77 -3.08 -6.13
N PHE A 80 -3.55 -3.26 -4.82
CA PHE A 80 -4.43 -2.73 -3.78
C PHE A 80 -3.99 -1.31 -3.43
N TRP A 81 -4.86 -0.33 -3.66
CA TRP A 81 -4.60 1.08 -3.38
C TRP A 81 -5.15 1.47 -2.02
N PRO A 82 -4.34 2.08 -1.14
CA PRO A 82 -4.86 2.71 0.06
C PRO A 82 -5.75 3.90 -0.28
N LYS A 83 -6.43 4.44 0.72
CA LYS A 83 -7.25 5.63 0.53
C LYS A 83 -6.42 6.76 -0.08
N LYS A 84 -6.95 7.39 -1.13
CA LYS A 84 -6.33 8.56 -1.76
C LYS A 84 -6.21 9.69 -0.75
N PRO A 85 -4.98 10.18 -0.46
CA PRO A 85 -4.79 11.20 0.58
C PRO A 85 -5.32 12.58 0.20
N TYR A 86 -5.19 12.95 -1.08
CA TYR A 86 -5.64 14.24 -1.60
C TYR A 86 -6.21 14.08 -3.00
N ALA A 87 -7.17 14.93 -3.36
CA ALA A 87 -7.86 14.82 -4.64
C ALA A 87 -6.94 14.95 -5.85
N SER A 88 -5.88 15.77 -5.75
CA SER A 88 -4.91 16.01 -6.83
C SER A 88 -3.89 14.89 -7.02
N TRP A 89 -3.72 14.02 -6.02
CA TRP A 89 -2.68 13.00 -6.09
C TRP A 89 -2.97 11.94 -7.13
N VAL A 90 -1.93 11.37 -7.70
CA VAL A 90 -1.97 10.41 -8.80
C VAL A 90 -1.34 9.08 -8.41
N LYS A 91 -1.72 8.03 -9.11
CA LYS A 91 -1.17 6.69 -8.90
C LYS A 91 0.26 6.60 -9.43
N ASN A 92 1.19 6.19 -8.56
CA ASN A 92 2.50 5.72 -8.97
C ASN A 92 2.49 4.19 -8.96
N THR A 93 2.34 3.58 -10.14
CA THR A 93 2.23 2.12 -10.26
C THR A 93 3.56 1.40 -10.07
N THR A 94 4.68 2.09 -10.23
CA THR A 94 6.01 1.51 -9.97
C THR A 94 6.20 1.21 -8.49
N ASP A 95 5.80 2.15 -7.63
CA ASP A 95 5.95 2.04 -6.18
C ASP A 95 4.64 1.65 -5.48
N ALA A 96 3.56 1.44 -6.23
CA ALA A 96 2.22 1.12 -5.72
C ALA A 96 1.76 2.09 -4.61
N ARG A 97 1.96 3.38 -4.82
CA ARG A 97 1.60 4.44 -3.87
C ARG A 97 0.98 5.65 -4.57
N TRP A 98 0.23 6.41 -3.81
CA TRP A 98 -0.21 7.72 -4.25
C TRP A 98 0.95 8.71 -4.20
N GLN A 99 1.01 9.59 -5.17
CA GLN A 99 2.06 10.60 -5.29
C GLN A 99 1.45 11.94 -5.67
N SER A 100 2.02 13.05 -5.16
CA SER A 100 1.58 14.36 -5.57
C SER A 100 1.82 14.58 -7.07
N PRO A 101 1.06 15.46 -7.74
CA PRO A 101 1.23 15.71 -9.18
C PRO A 101 2.58 16.32 -9.54
N ILE A 102 3.30 16.90 -8.56
CA ILE A 102 4.64 17.48 -8.77
C ILE A 102 5.77 16.63 -8.18
N GLY A 103 5.46 15.39 -7.75
CA GLY A 103 6.44 14.47 -7.19
C GLY A 103 6.55 14.54 -5.67
N ASP A 104 7.59 13.92 -5.14
CA ASP A 104 7.83 13.84 -3.70
C ASP A 104 8.27 15.19 -3.11
N ALA A 105 8.09 15.32 -1.79
CA ALA A 105 8.59 16.47 -1.05
C ALA A 105 10.10 16.66 -1.28
N PRO A 106 10.58 17.91 -1.36
CA PRO A 106 12.00 18.16 -1.41
C PRO A 106 12.71 17.60 -0.17
N ALA A 107 13.98 17.24 -0.31
CA ALA A 107 14.80 16.89 0.84
C ALA A 107 15.03 18.10 1.74
N LEU A 108 15.11 17.88 3.04
CA LEU A 108 15.55 18.90 3.98
C LEU A 108 17.03 19.23 3.74
N THR A 109 17.43 20.45 4.06
CA THR A 109 18.85 20.81 4.05
C THR A 109 19.59 20.10 5.20
N ALA A 110 20.91 19.96 5.08
CA ALA A 110 21.72 19.35 6.15
C ALA A 110 21.57 20.11 7.48
N GLU A 111 21.42 21.43 7.44
CA GLU A 111 21.17 22.23 8.63
C GLU A 111 19.82 21.92 9.27
N GLN A 112 18.76 21.83 8.46
CA GLN A 112 17.40 21.49 8.94
C GLN A 112 17.37 20.08 9.54
N GLU A 113 18.04 19.12 8.91
CA GLU A 113 18.16 17.76 9.47
C GLU A 113 18.91 17.75 10.80
N ALA A 114 20.00 18.51 10.92
CA ALA A 114 20.76 18.61 12.17
C ALA A 114 19.92 19.25 13.28
N GLN A 115 19.13 20.28 12.97
CA GLN A 115 18.20 20.91 13.91
C GLN A 115 17.11 19.93 14.38
N ASN A 116 16.57 19.13 13.46
CA ASN A 116 15.60 18.10 13.80
C ASN A 116 16.22 17.02 14.73
N GLN A 117 17.44 16.58 14.43
CA GLN A 117 18.16 15.60 15.26
C GLN A 117 18.49 16.15 16.66
N ALA A 118 18.80 17.44 16.74
CA ALA A 118 19.05 18.13 18.01
C ALA A 118 17.78 18.46 18.79
N ASN A 119 16.60 18.23 18.22
CA ASN A 119 15.29 18.61 18.75
C ASN A 119 15.15 20.13 19.02
N THR A 120 15.88 20.96 18.29
CA THR A 120 15.72 22.42 18.35
C THR A 120 14.62 22.91 17.43
N ASN A 121 14.37 22.18 16.36
CA ASN A 121 13.30 22.42 15.39
C ASN A 121 12.69 21.08 14.98
N ASN A 122 11.54 21.14 14.34
CA ASN A 122 10.95 19.97 13.67
C ASN A 122 10.47 20.38 12.29
N TRP A 123 11.44 20.53 11.39
CA TRP A 123 11.20 20.89 10.00
C TRP A 123 10.53 19.73 9.27
N THR A 124 9.42 20.03 8.59
CA THR A 124 8.71 19.04 7.78
C THR A 124 8.02 19.71 6.60
N TYR A 125 7.97 19.01 5.47
CA TYR A 125 7.16 19.41 4.33
C TYR A 125 5.76 18.86 4.45
N ASN A 126 4.76 19.71 4.25
CA ASN A 126 3.36 19.34 4.21
C ASN A 126 2.77 19.69 2.85
N TRP A 127 1.93 18.80 2.33
CA TRP A 127 1.24 19.05 1.08
C TRP A 127 0.15 20.11 1.26
N ASN A 128 0.20 21.13 0.42
CA ASN A 128 -0.82 22.17 0.33
C ASN A 128 -1.69 21.86 -0.90
N GLU A 129 -2.88 21.35 -0.66
CA GLU A 129 -3.78 20.94 -1.74
C GLU A 129 -4.27 22.12 -2.55
N SER A 130 -4.58 23.25 -1.91
CA SER A 130 -5.07 24.45 -2.59
C SER A 130 -4.00 25.08 -3.51
N GLY A 131 -2.76 25.12 -3.04
CA GLY A 131 -1.64 25.66 -3.80
C GLY A 131 -0.94 24.63 -4.69
N GLN A 132 -1.25 23.35 -4.50
CA GLN A 132 -0.56 22.21 -5.12
C GLN A 132 0.97 22.35 -4.96
N SER A 133 1.40 22.54 -3.74
CA SER A 133 2.79 22.80 -3.36
C SER A 133 3.18 22.07 -2.09
N TRP A 134 4.48 21.88 -1.91
CA TRP A 134 5.07 21.39 -0.67
C TRP A 134 5.47 22.58 0.19
N ASP A 135 4.81 22.77 1.32
CA ASP A 135 5.08 23.87 2.25
C ASP A 135 5.97 23.38 3.40
N LEU A 136 7.09 24.05 3.60
CA LEU A 136 8.01 23.76 4.70
C LEU A 136 7.54 24.46 5.97
N THR A 137 7.40 23.70 7.05
CA THR A 137 6.98 24.23 8.35
C THR A 137 7.87 23.68 9.46
N ASP A 138 7.98 24.47 10.54
CA ASP A 138 8.62 24.04 11.79
C ASP A 138 7.53 23.83 12.84
N THR A 139 7.27 22.59 13.22
CA THR A 139 6.20 22.25 14.16
C THR A 139 6.60 22.42 15.63
N LEU A 140 7.88 22.76 15.93
CA LEU A 140 8.34 23.17 17.26
C LEU A 140 8.36 24.67 17.46
N ALA A 141 8.14 25.43 16.40
CA ALA A 141 8.11 26.89 16.50
C ALA A 141 6.83 27.41 17.17
#